data_a610d52e86891c6611d9aa56f543eff9
#
_entry.id   a610d52e86891c6611d9aa56f543eff9
#
_cell.length_a   1.000
_cell.length_b   1.000
_cell.length_c   1.000
_cell.angle_alpha   90.00
_cell.angle_beta   90.00
_cell.angle_gamma   90.00
#
_symmetry.space_group_name_H-M   'P 1'
#
loop_
_entity.id
_entity.type
_entity.pdbx_description
1 polymer ?
#
loop_
_entity_poly.entity_id
_entity_poly.type
_entity_poly.pdbx_seq_one_letter_code
_entity_poly.pdbx_strand_id
1 'polypeptide(L)'
;QKDIDSYVHGIRTKAIKTFEKEGFPTKKLENWKYTSLKKTLNYDYKLFPSETKALEFKDIKKYLIDDVESYKIIFVDGKYSSHLSETTHDGMDICILSSALNQSKYDLLIENYFDKISKKDGITSLNTAFSSEGSFIHIPKNVQVDKPIQVIYFSTGKNESVFYQPRNLIIVGENSQVEIIERH
;
A
#
# COMPACT_ATOMS: atom_id res chain seq x y z
N GLN A 1 -21.16 -6.71 16.34
CA GLN A 1 -19.99 -6.13 15.67
C GLN A 1 -19.23 -7.28 15.04
N LYS A 2 -19.00 -7.26 13.72
CA LYS A 2 -18.18 -8.26 13.08
C LYS A 2 -16.73 -8.07 13.55
N ASP A 3 -16.07 -9.19 13.80
CA ASP A 3 -14.63 -9.18 14.01
C ASP A 3 -13.94 -8.81 12.67
N ILE A 4 -13.39 -7.59 12.59
CA ILE A 4 -12.78 -7.08 11.37
C ILE A 4 -11.54 -7.89 10.97
N ASP A 5 -10.80 -8.41 11.94
CA ASP A 5 -9.64 -9.26 11.69
C ASP A 5 -10.06 -10.56 10.97
N SER A 6 -11.12 -11.19 11.44
CA SER A 6 -11.71 -12.37 10.79
C SER A 6 -12.23 -12.05 9.39
N TYR A 7 -12.83 -10.87 9.20
CA TYR A 7 -13.31 -10.41 7.90
C TYR A 7 -12.16 -10.24 6.90
N VAL A 8 -11.10 -9.51 7.27
CA VAL A 8 -9.93 -9.28 6.42
C VAL A 8 -9.16 -10.59 6.17
N HIS A 9 -9.03 -11.45 7.18
CA HIS A 9 -8.45 -12.78 7.03
C HIS A 9 -9.22 -13.62 6.01
N GLY A 10 -10.55 -13.58 6.04
CA GLY A 10 -11.40 -14.24 5.06
C GLY A 10 -11.17 -13.75 3.62
N ILE A 11 -10.96 -12.44 3.43
CA ILE A 11 -10.61 -11.85 2.12
C ILE A 11 -9.24 -12.37 1.67
N ARG A 12 -8.22 -12.32 2.52
CA ARG A 12 -6.86 -12.79 2.24
C ARG A 12 -6.82 -14.27 1.88
N THR A 13 -7.58 -15.08 2.61
CA THR A 13 -7.71 -16.52 2.35
C THR A 13 -8.36 -16.82 0.99
N LYS A 14 -9.36 -16.05 0.59
CA LYS A 14 -9.95 -16.18 -0.76
C LYS A 14 -8.98 -15.75 -1.84
N ALA A 15 -8.26 -14.66 -1.58
CA ALA A 15 -7.31 -14.10 -2.54
C ALA A 15 -6.15 -15.04 -2.81
N ILE A 16 -5.56 -15.68 -1.78
CA ILE A 16 -4.48 -16.66 -2.01
C ILE A 16 -4.95 -17.87 -2.80
N LYS A 17 -6.17 -18.38 -2.55
CA LYS A 17 -6.76 -19.46 -3.33
C LYS A 17 -6.98 -19.08 -4.80
N THR A 18 -7.35 -17.82 -5.07
CA THR A 18 -7.44 -17.31 -6.44
C THR A 18 -6.07 -17.28 -7.10
N PHE A 19 -5.05 -16.82 -6.40
CA PHE A 19 -3.67 -16.82 -6.89
C PHE A 19 -3.15 -18.26 -7.14
N GLU A 20 -3.41 -19.20 -6.25
CA GLU A 20 -3.05 -20.61 -6.45
C GLU A 20 -3.64 -21.20 -7.74
N LYS A 21 -4.85 -20.78 -8.09
CA LYS A 21 -5.53 -21.22 -9.32
C LYS A 21 -5.00 -20.52 -10.58
N GLU A 22 -4.81 -19.21 -10.53
CA GLU A 22 -4.48 -18.40 -11.70
C GLU A 22 -2.97 -18.25 -11.92
N GLY A 23 -2.18 -18.19 -10.84
CA GLY A 23 -0.75 -18.01 -10.86
C GLY A 23 -0.31 -16.62 -11.35
N PHE A 24 0.97 -16.51 -11.65
CA PHE A 24 1.51 -15.32 -12.29
C PHE A 24 1.10 -15.27 -13.78
N PRO A 25 0.82 -14.08 -14.31
CA PRO A 25 0.46 -13.91 -15.71
C PRO A 25 1.61 -14.32 -16.63
N THR A 26 1.23 -14.89 -17.75
CA THR A 26 2.17 -15.31 -18.81
C THR A 26 1.92 -14.52 -20.08
N LYS A 27 2.86 -14.56 -21.03
CA LYS A 27 2.70 -13.97 -22.37
C LYS A 27 1.52 -14.51 -23.18
N LYS A 28 0.83 -15.55 -22.71
CA LYS A 28 -0.41 -16.06 -23.30
C LYS A 28 -1.60 -15.13 -23.05
N LEU A 29 -1.53 -14.31 -22.01
CA LEU A 29 -2.55 -13.31 -21.71
C LEU A 29 -2.29 -12.06 -22.54
N GLU A 30 -3.32 -11.52 -23.22
CA GLU A 30 -3.18 -10.38 -24.12
C GLU A 30 -2.53 -9.16 -23.45
N ASN A 31 -2.94 -8.83 -22.23
CA ASN A 31 -2.38 -7.71 -21.46
C ASN A 31 -0.89 -7.91 -21.07
N TRP A 32 -0.37 -9.13 -21.18
CA TRP A 32 1.00 -9.50 -20.80
C TRP A 32 1.86 -9.98 -21.97
N LYS A 33 1.32 -9.91 -23.19
CA LYS A 33 1.95 -10.43 -24.41
C LYS A 33 3.40 -9.94 -24.61
N TYR A 34 3.67 -8.70 -24.26
CA TYR A 34 4.98 -8.08 -24.41
C TYR A 34 5.79 -7.99 -23.10
N THR A 35 5.24 -8.42 -21.97
CA THR A 35 5.87 -8.35 -20.65
C THR A 35 6.02 -9.75 -20.06
N SER A 36 7.26 -10.13 -19.72
CA SER A 36 7.54 -11.43 -19.11
C SER A 36 8.08 -11.26 -17.69
N LEU A 37 7.43 -11.87 -16.74
CA LEU A 37 7.89 -11.93 -15.36
C LEU A 37 8.91 -13.03 -15.10
N LYS A 38 9.25 -13.87 -16.11
CA LYS A 38 10.11 -15.06 -15.92
C LYS A 38 11.45 -14.74 -15.26
N LYS A 39 12.11 -13.64 -15.67
CA LYS A 39 13.39 -13.25 -15.07
C LYS A 39 13.21 -12.82 -13.62
N THR A 40 12.21 -11.99 -13.34
CA THR A 40 11.88 -11.51 -12.01
C THR A 40 11.54 -12.66 -11.07
N LEU A 41 10.78 -13.65 -11.53
CA LEU A 41 10.36 -14.79 -10.70
C LEU A 41 11.47 -15.84 -10.47
N ASN A 42 12.62 -15.70 -11.08
CA ASN A 42 13.75 -16.62 -10.87
C ASN A 42 14.64 -16.24 -9.68
N TYR A 43 14.35 -15.17 -8.98
CA TYR A 43 15.08 -14.79 -7.77
C TYR A 43 14.47 -15.45 -6.54
N ASP A 44 15.34 -15.76 -5.57
CA ASP A 44 14.89 -16.19 -4.25
C ASP A 44 14.55 -14.94 -3.42
N TYR A 45 13.25 -14.70 -3.27
CA TYR A 45 12.75 -13.50 -2.60
C TYR A 45 12.49 -13.75 -1.12
N LYS A 46 12.94 -12.82 -0.29
CA LYS A 46 12.49 -12.73 1.10
C LYS A 46 11.18 -11.93 1.17
N LEU A 47 10.15 -12.56 1.71
CA LEU A 47 8.83 -11.95 1.87
C LEU A 47 8.77 -10.90 2.99
N PHE A 48 9.60 -11.06 4.00
CA PHE A 48 9.64 -10.17 5.15
C PHE A 48 11.10 -9.90 5.51
N PRO A 49 11.70 -8.81 5.01
CA PRO A 49 13.07 -8.47 5.36
C PRO A 49 13.18 -8.26 6.88
N SER A 50 14.21 -8.85 7.47
CA SER A 50 14.46 -8.73 8.91
C SER A 50 14.88 -7.32 9.31
N GLU A 51 15.65 -6.66 8.45
CA GLU A 51 16.17 -5.31 8.68
C GLU A 51 15.98 -4.45 7.44
N THR A 52 15.53 -3.22 7.62
CA THR A 52 15.55 -2.18 6.60
C THR A 52 16.73 -1.26 6.88
N LYS A 53 17.40 -0.81 5.83
CA LYS A 53 18.42 0.23 6.00
C LYS A 53 17.75 1.49 6.56
N ALA A 54 18.25 2.00 7.67
CA ALA A 54 17.86 3.31 8.16
C ALA A 54 18.28 4.36 7.10
N LEU A 55 17.30 5.01 6.48
CA LEU A 55 17.49 6.16 5.61
C LEU A 55 17.27 7.43 6.42
N GLU A 56 18.13 8.41 6.21
CA GLU A 56 17.97 9.75 6.76
C GLU A 56 17.24 10.66 5.75
N PHE A 57 16.65 11.75 6.21
CA PHE A 57 15.97 12.70 5.32
C PHE A 57 16.87 13.19 4.17
N LYS A 58 18.17 13.41 4.43
CA LYS A 58 19.15 13.80 3.41
C LYS A 58 19.27 12.79 2.24
N ASP A 59 19.06 11.49 2.52
CA ASP A 59 19.18 10.43 1.53
C ASP A 59 17.99 10.42 0.57
N ILE A 60 16.83 10.86 1.04
CA ILE A 60 15.56 10.83 0.30
C ILE A 60 15.19 12.18 -0.30
N LYS A 61 15.73 13.31 0.20
CA LYS A 61 15.34 14.66 -0.18
C LYS A 61 15.28 14.85 -1.70
N LYS A 62 16.27 14.38 -2.43
CA LYS A 62 16.35 14.50 -3.91
C LYS A 62 15.25 13.76 -4.67
N TYR A 63 14.52 12.85 -4.00
CA TYR A 63 13.42 12.10 -4.58
C TYR A 63 12.05 12.65 -4.18
N LEU A 64 12.01 13.59 -3.27
CA LEU A 64 10.79 14.31 -2.92
C LEU A 64 10.49 15.35 -4.00
N ILE A 65 9.26 15.80 -4.06
CA ILE A 65 8.94 16.98 -4.86
C ILE A 65 9.40 18.18 -4.03
N ASP A 66 10.52 18.77 -4.44
CA ASP A 66 11.03 20.00 -3.84
C ASP A 66 10.00 21.12 -4.07
N ASP A 67 9.97 22.09 -3.15
CA ASP A 67 9.12 23.28 -3.18
C ASP A 67 7.61 23.04 -2.95
N VAL A 68 7.17 21.81 -2.68
CA VAL A 68 5.78 21.54 -2.31
C VAL A 68 5.70 21.06 -0.86
N GLU A 69 5.16 21.89 0.01
CA GLU A 69 4.76 21.43 1.33
C GLU A 69 3.72 20.33 1.19
N SER A 70 3.92 19.19 1.85
CA SER A 70 3.07 18.01 1.70
C SER A 70 3.06 17.16 2.95
N TYR A 71 1.95 16.47 3.18
CA TYR A 71 1.94 15.32 4.09
C TYR A 71 2.68 14.16 3.45
N LYS A 72 3.45 13.41 4.22
CA LYS A 72 4.29 12.35 3.68
C LYS A 72 4.06 11.05 4.45
N ILE A 73 3.81 9.99 3.71
CA ILE A 73 3.82 8.63 4.25
C ILE A 73 4.86 7.83 3.46
N ILE A 74 5.91 7.41 4.15
CA ILE A 74 7.12 6.87 3.53
C ILE A 74 7.34 5.43 3.96
N PHE A 75 7.57 4.58 2.97
CA PHE A 75 7.92 3.18 3.13
C PHE A 75 9.33 2.93 2.60
N VAL A 76 10.11 2.15 3.33
CA VAL A 76 11.46 1.73 2.93
C VAL A 76 11.49 0.20 2.92
N ASP A 77 11.83 -0.40 1.78
CA ASP A 77 11.82 -1.84 1.57
C ASP A 77 10.52 -2.51 2.08
N GLY A 78 9.38 -1.85 1.80
CA GLY A 78 8.04 -2.31 2.19
C GLY A 78 7.63 -2.04 3.63
N LYS A 79 8.47 -1.43 4.47
CA LYS A 79 8.15 -1.08 5.85
C LYS A 79 7.96 0.42 6.04
N TYR A 80 6.97 0.77 6.85
CA TYR A 80 6.70 2.16 7.20
C TYR A 80 7.86 2.78 7.97
N SER A 81 8.23 4.00 7.59
CA SER A 81 9.28 4.78 8.24
C SER A 81 8.67 6.00 8.95
N SER A 82 8.44 5.86 10.25
CA SER A 82 7.79 6.91 11.04
C SER A 82 8.62 8.21 11.13
N HIS A 83 9.95 8.09 11.21
CA HIS A 83 10.85 9.24 11.32
C HIS A 83 11.01 10.04 10.02
N LEU A 84 10.65 9.45 8.87
CA LEU A 84 10.64 10.13 7.56
C LEU A 84 9.25 10.62 7.17
N SER A 85 8.20 10.15 7.86
CA SER A 85 6.82 10.45 7.54
C SER A 85 6.28 11.62 8.36
N GLU A 86 5.36 12.35 7.76
CA GLU A 86 4.63 13.46 8.36
C GLU A 86 3.15 13.25 8.09
N THR A 87 2.46 12.64 9.04
CA THR A 87 1.07 12.16 8.88
C THR A 87 0.08 12.80 9.82
N THR A 88 0.53 13.73 10.68
CA THR A 88 -0.36 14.39 11.65
C THR A 88 -1.12 15.53 10.98
N HIS A 89 -2.45 15.43 11.01
CA HIS A 89 -3.34 16.47 10.51
C HIS A 89 -4.70 16.41 11.24
N ASP A 90 -5.25 17.58 11.55
CA ASP A 90 -6.60 17.70 12.10
C ASP A 90 -7.64 17.61 10.95
N GLY A 91 -8.63 16.75 11.11
CA GLY A 91 -9.74 16.63 10.17
C GLY A 91 -9.62 15.58 9.08
N MET A 92 -8.52 14.84 9.01
CA MET A 92 -8.38 13.64 8.19
C MET A 92 -7.54 12.58 8.89
N ASP A 93 -7.63 11.34 8.43
CA ASP A 93 -6.82 10.23 8.96
C ASP A 93 -5.78 9.80 7.92
N ILE A 94 -4.51 9.83 8.30
CA ILE A 94 -3.39 9.28 7.53
C ILE A 94 -2.60 8.35 8.45
N CYS A 95 -2.61 7.06 8.15
CA CYS A 95 -1.83 6.08 8.90
C CYS A 95 -1.47 4.87 8.02
N ILE A 96 -0.75 3.90 8.57
CA ILE A 96 -0.51 2.64 7.88
C ILE A 96 -1.75 1.74 7.94
N LEU A 97 -1.94 0.93 6.91
CA LEU A 97 -3.09 0.04 6.79
C LEU A 97 -3.20 -0.91 7.99
N SER A 98 -2.08 -1.51 8.43
CA SER A 98 -2.04 -2.38 9.60
C SER A 98 -2.50 -1.68 10.89
N SER A 99 -2.17 -0.40 11.06
CA SER A 99 -2.67 0.39 12.19
C SER A 99 -4.18 0.66 12.09
N ALA A 100 -4.68 0.94 10.89
CA ALA A 100 -6.11 1.14 10.67
C ALA A 100 -6.93 -0.13 10.95
N LEU A 101 -6.42 -1.29 10.53
CA LEU A 101 -7.04 -2.60 10.77
C LEU A 101 -7.20 -2.94 12.27
N ASN A 102 -6.35 -2.36 13.12
CA ASN A 102 -6.38 -2.55 14.58
C ASN A 102 -7.20 -1.48 15.33
N GLN A 103 -7.92 -0.60 14.63
CA GLN A 103 -8.70 0.47 15.25
C GLN A 103 -10.18 0.35 14.89
N SER A 104 -11.01 0.03 15.85
CA SER A 104 -12.45 -0.20 15.65
C SER A 104 -13.22 0.98 15.04
N LYS A 105 -12.70 2.20 15.15
CA LYS A 105 -13.30 3.38 14.49
C LYS A 105 -13.33 3.28 12.96
N TYR A 106 -12.47 2.43 12.37
CA TYR A 106 -12.39 2.22 10.92
C TYR A 106 -13.09 0.96 10.42
N ASP A 107 -13.64 0.11 11.29
CA ASP A 107 -14.24 -1.18 10.91
C ASP A 107 -15.23 -1.06 9.75
N LEU A 108 -16.16 -0.09 9.84
CA LEU A 108 -17.16 0.13 8.78
C LEU A 108 -16.52 0.59 7.46
N LEU A 109 -15.49 1.41 7.51
CA LEU A 109 -14.79 1.86 6.31
C LEU A 109 -14.06 0.68 5.65
N ILE A 110 -13.39 -0.14 6.45
CA ILE A 110 -12.68 -1.33 5.97
C ILE A 110 -13.68 -2.34 5.40
N GLU A 111 -14.77 -2.62 6.08
CA GLU A 111 -15.80 -3.55 5.60
C GLU A 111 -16.42 -3.07 4.28
N ASN A 112 -16.65 -1.78 4.12
CA ASN A 112 -17.30 -1.23 2.94
C ASN A 112 -16.37 -1.06 1.75
N TYR A 113 -15.08 -0.80 1.95
CA TYR A 113 -14.19 -0.38 0.87
C TYR A 113 -12.98 -1.28 0.63
N PHE A 114 -12.51 -2.04 1.64
CA PHE A 114 -11.34 -2.88 1.45
C PHE A 114 -11.59 -3.98 0.42
N ASP A 115 -10.72 -4.04 -0.60
CA ASP A 115 -10.77 -5.02 -1.70
C ASP A 115 -12.06 -5.04 -2.55
N LYS A 116 -12.80 -3.92 -2.59
CA LYS A 116 -14.07 -3.84 -3.35
C LYS A 116 -13.89 -3.52 -4.83
N ILE A 117 -12.91 -2.67 -5.16
CA ILE A 117 -12.72 -2.14 -6.52
C ILE A 117 -11.56 -2.81 -7.27
N SER A 118 -10.78 -3.65 -6.61
CA SER A 118 -9.64 -4.30 -7.25
C SER A 118 -10.07 -5.37 -8.25
N LYS A 119 -9.40 -5.41 -9.39
CA LYS A 119 -9.55 -6.50 -10.35
C LYS A 119 -9.10 -7.81 -9.73
N LYS A 120 -9.83 -8.88 -9.96
CA LYS A 120 -9.52 -10.21 -9.40
C LYS A 120 -8.71 -11.02 -10.42
N ASP A 121 -7.45 -10.66 -10.61
CA ASP A 121 -6.47 -11.46 -11.36
C ASP A 121 -5.41 -12.02 -10.42
N GLY A 122 -4.50 -12.85 -10.95
CA GLY A 122 -3.47 -13.50 -10.14
C GLY A 122 -2.61 -12.52 -9.35
N ILE A 123 -2.09 -11.42 -9.98
CA ILE A 123 -1.22 -10.46 -9.29
C ILE A 123 -1.97 -9.66 -8.23
N THR A 124 -3.15 -9.15 -8.57
CA THR A 124 -3.97 -8.40 -7.59
C THR A 124 -4.44 -9.30 -6.46
N SER A 125 -4.71 -10.56 -6.73
CA SER A 125 -5.06 -11.54 -5.70
C SER A 125 -3.86 -11.82 -4.77
N LEU A 126 -2.65 -11.95 -5.32
CA LEU A 126 -1.43 -12.08 -4.53
C LEU A 126 -1.21 -10.84 -3.65
N ASN A 127 -1.35 -9.64 -4.21
CA ASN A 127 -1.28 -8.39 -3.45
C ASN A 127 -2.31 -8.35 -2.31
N THR A 128 -3.56 -8.73 -2.57
CA THR A 128 -4.60 -8.80 -1.53
C THR A 128 -4.25 -9.81 -0.43
N ALA A 129 -3.74 -10.99 -0.81
CA ALA A 129 -3.37 -12.04 0.15
C ALA A 129 -2.27 -11.60 1.12
N PHE A 130 -1.29 -10.84 0.64
CA PHE A 130 -0.13 -10.35 1.41
C PHE A 130 -0.25 -8.90 1.86
N SER A 131 -1.40 -8.27 1.72
CA SER A 131 -1.65 -6.86 2.08
C SER A 131 -1.54 -6.62 3.59
N SER A 132 -0.34 -6.52 4.10
CA SER A 132 -0.06 -6.20 5.51
C SER A 132 0.35 -4.75 5.70
N GLU A 133 1.03 -4.18 4.73
CA GLU A 133 1.55 -2.82 4.75
C GLU A 133 0.95 -1.98 3.62
N GLY A 134 1.03 -0.68 3.78
CA GLY A 134 0.53 0.31 2.83
C GLY A 134 -0.14 1.47 3.57
N SER A 135 -0.67 2.44 2.84
CA SER A 135 -1.32 3.60 3.42
C SER A 135 -2.82 3.37 3.63
N PHE A 136 -3.33 3.89 4.73
CA PHE A 136 -4.74 4.16 4.95
C PHE A 136 -4.93 5.67 5.01
N ILE A 137 -5.71 6.21 4.07
CA ILE A 137 -6.02 7.63 3.96
C ILE A 137 -7.53 7.77 3.94
N HIS A 138 -8.07 8.48 4.93
CA HIS A 138 -9.49 8.77 5.01
C HIS A 138 -9.71 10.27 5.12
N ILE A 139 -10.35 10.83 4.12
CA ILE A 139 -10.77 12.23 4.07
C ILE A 139 -12.27 12.24 4.35
N PRO A 140 -12.71 12.78 5.49
CA PRO A 140 -14.13 12.86 5.82
C PRO A 140 -14.89 13.75 4.85
N LYS A 141 -16.23 13.66 4.89
CA LYS A 141 -17.15 14.52 4.12
C LYS A 141 -16.89 16.01 4.37
N ASN A 142 -16.96 16.82 3.28
CA ASN A 142 -16.81 18.28 3.28
C ASN A 142 -15.41 18.78 3.74
N VAL A 143 -14.37 17.98 3.58
CA VAL A 143 -12.98 18.37 3.90
C VAL A 143 -12.24 18.78 2.64
N GLN A 144 -11.63 19.96 2.66
CA GLN A 144 -10.70 20.44 1.63
C GLN A 144 -9.29 20.31 2.22
N VAL A 145 -8.48 19.40 1.67
CA VAL A 145 -7.11 19.20 2.14
C VAL A 145 -6.21 20.28 1.54
N ASP A 146 -5.48 20.99 2.38
CA ASP A 146 -4.70 22.18 2.03
C ASP A 146 -3.38 21.89 1.32
N LYS A 147 -2.84 20.68 1.51
CA LYS A 147 -1.56 20.25 0.94
C LYS A 147 -1.68 18.86 0.34
N PRO A 148 -0.95 18.54 -0.72
CA PRO A 148 -0.94 17.19 -1.26
C PRO A 148 -0.40 16.17 -0.26
N ILE A 149 -0.85 14.91 -0.40
CA ILE A 149 -0.35 13.77 0.34
C ILE A 149 0.59 12.99 -0.58
N GLN A 150 1.86 12.88 -0.20
CA GLN A 150 2.83 12.05 -0.92
C GLN A 150 2.92 10.67 -0.25
N VAL A 151 2.65 9.62 -1.01
CA VAL A 151 2.89 8.21 -0.63
C VAL A 151 4.12 7.75 -1.39
N ILE A 152 5.19 7.43 -0.67
CA ILE A 152 6.51 7.21 -1.28
C ILE A 152 7.07 5.87 -0.86
N TYR A 153 7.54 5.10 -1.84
CA TYR A 153 8.15 3.78 -1.65
C TYR A 153 9.61 3.82 -2.09
N PHE A 154 10.51 3.58 -1.14
CA PHE A 154 11.93 3.44 -1.42
C PHE A 154 12.33 1.98 -1.40
N SER A 155 12.99 1.53 -2.46
CA SER A 155 13.68 0.23 -2.53
C SER A 155 15.18 0.46 -2.46
N THR A 156 15.84 -0.01 -1.39
CA THR A 156 17.27 0.24 -1.20
C THR A 156 18.15 -0.69 -2.03
N GLY A 157 17.65 -1.86 -2.39
CA GLY A 157 18.30 -2.83 -3.28
C GLY A 157 19.64 -3.38 -2.78
N LYS A 158 19.95 -3.25 -1.49
CA LYS A 158 21.33 -3.39 -1.03
C LYS A 158 21.80 -4.79 -0.70
N ASN A 159 20.98 -5.70 -0.23
CA ASN A 159 21.52 -6.99 0.23
C ASN A 159 20.66 -8.22 -0.07
N GLU A 160 19.40 -8.06 -0.40
CA GLU A 160 18.49 -9.19 -0.60
C GLU A 160 17.43 -8.84 -1.62
N SER A 161 17.00 -9.83 -2.38
CA SER A 161 15.79 -9.69 -3.21
C SER A 161 14.59 -9.72 -2.29
N VAL A 162 13.97 -8.58 -2.05
CA VAL A 162 12.80 -8.45 -1.18
C VAL A 162 11.53 -8.41 -2.03
N PHE A 163 10.54 -9.16 -1.60
CA PHE A 163 9.21 -9.12 -2.17
C PHE A 163 8.25 -8.52 -1.14
N TYR A 164 7.68 -7.37 -1.45
CA TYR A 164 6.67 -6.73 -0.62
C TYR A 164 5.46 -6.32 -1.46
N GLN A 165 4.30 -6.29 -0.82
CA GLN A 165 3.00 -6.08 -1.46
C GLN A 165 2.25 -4.96 -0.74
N PRO A 166 2.61 -3.69 -0.98
CA PRO A 166 1.90 -2.57 -0.36
C PRO A 166 0.47 -2.51 -0.91
N ARG A 167 -0.46 -2.20 -0.01
CA ARG A 167 -1.86 -2.01 -0.34
C ARG A 167 -2.35 -0.70 0.24
N ASN A 168 -2.73 0.23 -0.64
CA ASN A 168 -3.30 1.50 -0.22
C ASN A 168 -4.82 1.41 -0.17
N LEU A 169 -5.41 1.94 0.89
CA LEU A 169 -6.84 2.17 1.00
C LEU A 169 -7.08 3.66 1.17
N ILE A 170 -7.60 4.29 0.12
CA ILE A 170 -7.86 5.72 0.06
C ILE A 170 -9.37 5.92 -0.05
N ILE A 171 -9.94 6.61 0.91
CA ILE A 171 -11.38 6.89 1.00
C ILE A 171 -11.56 8.39 1.07
N VAL A 172 -12.23 8.95 0.06
CA VAL A 172 -12.52 10.39 0.00
C VAL A 172 -14.02 10.57 0.14
N GLY A 173 -14.42 11.29 1.17
CA GLY A 173 -15.82 11.57 1.49
C GLY A 173 -16.48 12.50 0.47
N GLU A 174 -17.80 12.52 0.50
CA GLU A 174 -18.62 13.37 -0.36
C GLU A 174 -18.26 14.85 -0.20
N ASN A 175 -18.19 15.59 -1.29
CA ASN A 175 -17.87 17.01 -1.32
C ASN A 175 -16.51 17.35 -0.68
N SER A 176 -15.52 16.45 -0.82
CA SER A 176 -14.15 16.64 -0.32
C SER A 176 -13.16 16.68 -1.46
N GLN A 177 -12.01 17.31 -1.23
CA GLN A 177 -10.94 17.44 -2.21
C GLN A 177 -9.59 17.13 -1.57
N VAL A 178 -8.78 16.34 -2.26
CA VAL A 178 -7.40 15.99 -1.89
C VAL A 178 -6.59 15.73 -3.15
N GLU A 179 -5.33 16.08 -3.11
CA GLU A 179 -4.33 15.70 -4.11
C GLU A 179 -3.43 14.62 -3.53
N ILE A 180 -3.25 13.50 -4.24
CA ILE A 180 -2.40 12.39 -3.82
C ILE A 180 -1.36 12.12 -4.89
N ILE A 181 -0.11 12.06 -4.45
CA ILE A 181 1.05 11.80 -5.31
C ILE A 181 1.69 10.50 -4.83
N GLU A 182 1.70 9.49 -5.67
CA GLU A 182 2.34 8.20 -5.39
C GLU A 182 3.64 8.07 -6.18
N ARG A 183 4.73 7.63 -5.51
CA ARG A 183 6.05 7.44 -6.12
C ARG A 183 6.67 6.11 -5.69
N HIS A 184 7.29 5.44 -6.66
CA HIS A 184 8.02 4.17 -6.50
C HIS A 184 9.47 4.31 -6.95
#